data_d2b6e91ff7305ad5c4162710fcaf5d09
#
_entry.id   d2b6e91ff7305ad5c4162710fcaf5d09
#
_cell.length_a   1.000
_cell.length_b   1.000
_cell.length_c   1.000
_cell.angle_alpha   90.00
_cell.angle_beta   90.00
_cell.angle_gamma   90.00
#
_symmetry.space_group_name_H-M   'P 1'
#
loop_
_entity.id
_entity.type
_entity.pdbx_description
1 polymer ?
#
loop_
_entity_poly.entity_id
_entity_poly.type
_entity_poly.pdbx_seq_one_letter_code
_entity_poly.pdbx_strand_id
1 'polypeptide(L)'
;MAFDELIHQPTRLRLMAYLAGLGPDARVEFGALKRALDLTEGNLSRHLAKLEEAGYLAIEKGYVKRRPRTWVRLTGRGRDAFAAHVDFLEELLKGGDR
;
A
#
# COMPACT_ATOMS: atom_id res chain seq x y z
N MET A 1 -19.33 5.36 3.95
CA MET A 1 -18.63 4.62 4.90
C MET A 1 -17.19 4.48 4.55
N ALA A 2 -16.35 4.68 5.48
CA ALA A 2 -14.94 4.72 5.21
C ALA A 2 -14.22 3.39 5.37
N PHE A 3 -14.93 2.37 5.86
CA PHE A 3 -14.30 1.05 6.01
C PHE A 3 -13.95 0.47 4.66
N ASP A 4 -12.71 0.03 4.51
CA ASP A 4 -12.26 -0.54 3.25
C ASP A 4 -11.76 -1.95 3.52
N GLU A 5 -12.56 -2.91 3.11
CA GLU A 5 -12.27 -4.31 3.38
C GLU A 5 -10.98 -4.77 2.69
N LEU A 6 -10.72 -4.23 1.52
CA LEU A 6 -9.50 -4.58 0.79
C LEU A 6 -8.26 -4.12 1.56
N ILE A 7 -8.28 -2.90 2.08
CA ILE A 7 -7.16 -2.36 2.83
C ILE A 7 -7.05 -3.01 4.20
N HIS A 8 -8.18 -3.42 4.77
CA HIS A 8 -8.21 -3.90 6.16
C HIS A 8 -7.47 -5.23 6.37
N GLN A 9 -7.21 -5.97 5.32
CA GLN A 9 -6.44 -7.20 5.45
C GLN A 9 -5.05 -6.83 5.99
N PRO A 10 -4.55 -7.53 7.02
CA PRO A 10 -3.34 -7.07 7.74
C PRO A 10 -2.12 -6.77 6.88
N THR A 11 -1.81 -7.63 5.92
CA THR A 11 -0.64 -7.41 5.07
C THR A 11 -0.84 -6.19 4.18
N ARG A 12 -2.04 -6.04 3.62
CA ARG A 12 -2.31 -4.90 2.76
C ARG A 12 -2.35 -3.60 3.56
N LEU A 13 -2.87 -3.66 4.79
CA LEU A 13 -2.85 -2.49 5.66
C LEU A 13 -1.41 -2.03 5.93
N ARG A 14 -0.53 -2.97 6.22
CA ARG A 14 0.88 -2.66 6.42
C ARG A 14 1.52 -2.07 5.17
N LEU A 15 1.19 -2.63 4.00
CA LEU A 15 1.71 -2.12 2.74
C LEU A 15 1.28 -0.68 2.50
N MET A 16 -0.01 -0.42 2.69
CA MET A 16 -0.53 0.93 2.48
C MET A 16 0.08 1.92 3.47
N ALA A 17 0.23 1.51 4.72
CA ALA A 17 0.81 2.37 5.73
C ALA A 17 2.26 2.71 5.41
N TYR A 18 3.02 1.70 4.99
CA TYR A 18 4.42 1.90 4.66
C TYR A 18 4.55 2.88 3.49
N LEU A 19 3.78 2.66 2.43
CA LEU A 19 3.86 3.52 1.26
C LEU A 19 3.38 4.94 1.57
N ALA A 20 2.33 5.06 2.37
CA ALA A 20 1.82 6.38 2.75
C ALA A 20 2.87 7.15 3.54
N GLY A 21 3.64 6.44 4.36
CA GLY A 21 4.67 7.08 5.17
C GLY A 21 5.85 7.60 4.39
N LEU A 22 6.03 7.12 3.15
CA LEU A 22 7.13 7.61 2.32
C LEU A 22 6.88 8.99 1.71
N GLY A 23 5.64 9.45 1.76
CA GLY A 23 5.28 10.76 1.22
C GLY A 23 4.71 10.68 -0.18
N PRO A 24 4.12 11.80 -0.64
CA PRO A 24 3.53 11.85 -1.97
C PRO A 24 4.60 11.66 -3.04
N ASP A 25 4.26 11.02 -4.12
CA ASP A 25 5.13 10.79 -5.26
C ASP A 25 6.34 9.89 -5.01
N ALA A 26 6.48 9.38 -3.80
CA ALA A 26 7.58 8.46 -3.52
C ALA A 26 7.29 7.10 -4.12
N ARG A 27 8.34 6.42 -4.54
CA ARG A 27 8.21 5.04 -5.00
C ARG A 27 9.30 4.22 -4.33
N VAL A 28 9.05 2.93 -4.21
CA VAL A 28 10.00 2.04 -3.58
C VAL A 28 10.20 0.84 -4.47
N GLU A 29 11.42 0.37 -4.54
CA GLU A 29 11.72 -0.81 -5.34
C GLU A 29 11.10 -2.04 -4.69
N PHE A 30 10.63 -2.98 -5.53
CA PHE A 30 9.96 -4.19 -5.07
C PHE A 30 10.78 -4.94 -4.02
N GLY A 31 12.08 -5.13 -4.30
CA GLY A 31 12.94 -5.85 -3.36
C GLY A 31 13.09 -5.15 -2.01
N ALA A 32 13.18 -3.83 -2.04
CA ALA A 32 13.27 -3.07 -0.80
C ALA A 32 11.98 -3.18 0.01
N LEU A 33 10.84 -3.12 -0.67
CA LEU A 33 9.55 -3.26 -0.01
C LEU A 33 9.41 -4.65 0.60
N LYS A 34 9.82 -5.67 -0.13
CA LYS A 34 9.78 -7.03 0.35
C LYS A 34 10.57 -7.19 1.63
N ARG A 35 11.77 -6.63 1.66
CA ARG A 35 12.63 -6.72 2.85
C ARG A 35 12.06 -5.91 4.02
N ALA A 36 11.57 -4.71 3.72
CA ALA A 36 11.05 -3.83 4.77
C ALA A 36 9.89 -4.47 5.51
N LEU A 37 9.05 -5.22 4.81
CA LEU A 37 7.87 -5.81 5.40
C LEU A 37 8.02 -7.31 5.68
N ASP A 38 9.20 -7.86 5.40
CA ASP A 38 9.50 -9.26 5.66
C ASP A 38 8.48 -10.18 5.01
N LEU A 39 8.29 -10.01 3.71
CA LEU A 39 7.33 -10.80 2.95
C LEU A 39 8.06 -11.66 1.93
N THR A 40 7.41 -12.76 1.54
CA THR A 40 7.93 -13.54 0.41
C THR A 40 7.55 -12.83 -0.88
N GLU A 41 8.27 -13.16 -1.93
CA GLU A 41 8.00 -12.56 -3.24
C GLU A 41 6.56 -12.86 -3.69
N GLY A 42 6.12 -14.09 -3.51
CA GLY A 42 4.77 -14.48 -3.91
C GLY A 42 3.69 -13.76 -3.13
N ASN A 43 3.87 -13.64 -1.81
CA ASN A 43 2.89 -12.93 -0.99
C ASN A 43 2.83 -11.46 -1.35
N LEU A 44 3.99 -10.83 -1.52
CA LEU A 44 4.00 -9.42 -1.89
C LEU A 44 3.33 -9.22 -3.25
N SER A 45 3.69 -10.04 -4.24
CA SER A 45 3.11 -9.92 -5.58
C SER A 45 1.60 -10.05 -5.55
N ARG A 46 1.08 -11.01 -4.78
CA ARG A 46 -0.36 -11.24 -4.72
C ARG A 46 -1.10 -10.05 -4.10
N HIS A 47 -0.56 -9.51 -3.02
CA HIS A 47 -1.21 -8.38 -2.38
C HIS A 47 -1.09 -7.10 -3.19
N LEU A 48 0.06 -6.90 -3.86
CA LEU A 48 0.22 -5.74 -4.73
C LEU A 48 -0.76 -5.79 -5.90
N ALA A 49 -0.97 -6.98 -6.46
CA ALA A 49 -1.89 -7.11 -7.59
C ALA A 49 -3.31 -6.70 -7.20
N LYS A 50 -3.75 -7.09 -6.01
CA LYS A 50 -5.08 -6.72 -5.54
C LYS A 50 -5.22 -5.22 -5.35
N LEU A 51 -4.20 -4.59 -4.80
CA LEU A 51 -4.23 -3.15 -4.57
C LEU A 51 -4.11 -2.38 -5.89
N GLU A 52 -3.33 -2.89 -6.82
CA GLU A 52 -3.20 -2.28 -8.14
C GLU A 52 -4.52 -2.35 -8.89
N GLU A 53 -5.19 -3.48 -8.80
CA GLU A 53 -6.47 -3.66 -9.47
C GLU A 53 -7.52 -2.66 -8.96
N ALA A 54 -7.45 -2.32 -7.69
CA ALA A 54 -8.35 -1.34 -7.10
C ALA A 54 -7.96 0.10 -7.44
N GLY A 55 -6.80 0.29 -8.08
CA GLY A 55 -6.33 1.62 -8.40
C GLY A 55 -5.61 2.32 -7.27
N TYR A 56 -5.25 1.58 -6.22
CA TYR A 56 -4.60 2.18 -5.05
C TYR A 56 -3.08 2.29 -5.21
N LEU A 57 -2.50 1.50 -6.08
CA LEU A 57 -1.07 1.53 -6.36
C LEU A 57 -0.82 1.59 -7.85
N ALA A 58 0.36 2.06 -8.20
CA ALA A 58 0.88 1.94 -9.56
C ALA A 58 2.18 1.14 -9.48
N ILE A 59 2.33 0.19 -10.37
CA ILE A 59 3.53 -0.62 -10.47
C ILE A 59 4.25 -0.20 -11.74
N GLU A 60 5.48 0.25 -11.58
CA GLU A 60 6.27 0.80 -12.69
C GLU A 60 7.45 -0.11 -12.95
N LYS A 61 7.66 -0.47 -14.19
CA LYS A 61 8.79 -1.30 -14.58
C LYS A 61 9.75 -0.49 -15.44
N GLY A 62 11.03 -0.71 -15.23
CA GLY A 62 12.04 -0.01 -15.98
C GLY A 62 13.37 -0.69 -15.81
N TYR A 63 14.43 0.05 -16.07
CA TYR A 63 15.77 -0.49 -16.02
C TYR A 63 16.69 0.47 -15.32
N VAL A 64 17.65 -0.09 -14.56
CA VAL A 64 18.73 0.67 -13.97
C VAL A 64 20.00 -0.07 -14.37
N LYS A 65 20.88 0.60 -15.08
CA LYS A 65 22.13 -0.01 -15.55
C LYS A 65 21.86 -1.33 -16.28
N ARG A 66 20.85 -1.30 -17.15
CA ARG A 66 20.45 -2.44 -17.97
C ARG A 66 19.84 -3.60 -17.19
N ARG A 67 19.53 -3.40 -15.92
CA ARG A 67 18.88 -4.43 -15.12
C ARG A 67 17.43 -4.05 -14.89
N PRO A 68 16.51 -5.01 -15.04
CA PRO A 68 15.10 -4.71 -14.80
C PRO A 68 14.88 -4.32 -13.35
N ARG A 69 13.98 -3.37 -13.16
CA ARG A 69 13.57 -2.94 -11.83
C ARG A 69 12.08 -2.75 -11.83
N THR A 70 11.49 -3.02 -10.68
CA THR A 70 10.06 -2.79 -10.47
C THR A 70 9.91 -1.88 -9.27
N TRP A 71 9.14 -0.81 -9.45
CA TRP A 71 8.86 0.13 -8.36
C TRP A 71 7.37 0.14 -8.07
N VAL A 72 7.04 0.44 -6.82
CA VAL A 72 5.68 0.50 -6.33
C VAL A 72 5.44 1.91 -5.79
N ARG A 73 4.33 2.49 -6.18
CA ARG A 73 3.97 3.84 -5.77
C ARG A 73 2.51 3.89 -5.37
N LEU A 74 2.21 4.60 -4.29
CA LEU A 74 0.82 4.82 -3.89
C LEU A 74 0.22 5.87 -4.79
N THR A 75 -0.98 5.60 -5.32
CA THR A 75 -1.67 6.59 -6.15
C THR A 75 -2.41 7.59 -5.27
N GLY A 76 -2.88 8.69 -5.88
CA GLY A 76 -3.74 9.61 -5.15
C GLY A 76 -4.98 8.94 -4.62
N ARG A 77 -5.57 8.06 -5.44
CA ARG A 77 -6.74 7.30 -5.01
C ARG A 77 -6.42 6.41 -3.80
N GLY A 78 -5.25 5.76 -3.83
CA GLY A 78 -4.83 4.92 -2.72
C GLY A 78 -4.56 5.73 -1.46
N ARG A 79 -3.97 6.90 -1.62
CA ARG A 79 -3.70 7.78 -0.50
C ARG A 79 -4.99 8.22 0.17
N ASP A 80 -5.98 8.61 -0.64
CA ASP A 80 -7.27 9.04 -0.11
C ASP A 80 -8.00 7.87 0.57
N ALA A 81 -7.97 6.70 -0.04
CA ALA A 81 -8.62 5.53 0.52
C ALA A 81 -7.99 5.13 1.84
N PHE A 82 -6.66 5.20 1.91
CA PHE A 82 -5.97 4.86 3.15
C PHE A 82 -6.29 5.86 4.25
N ALA A 83 -6.27 7.15 3.94
CA ALA A 83 -6.59 8.18 4.92
C ALA A 83 -8.01 7.99 5.48
N ALA A 84 -8.96 7.69 4.60
CA ALA A 84 -10.34 7.47 5.03
C ALA A 84 -10.46 6.24 5.93
N HIS A 85 -9.70 5.18 5.60
CA HIS A 85 -9.73 3.97 6.41
C HIS A 85 -9.10 4.20 7.78
N VAL A 86 -8.02 4.96 7.83
CA VAL A 86 -7.38 5.32 9.11
C VAL A 86 -8.34 6.13 9.97
N ASP A 87 -9.03 7.10 9.37
CA ASP A 87 -10.02 7.90 10.10
C ASP A 87 -11.11 7.00 10.70
N PHE A 88 -11.56 6.03 9.92
CA PHE A 88 -12.56 5.10 10.41
C PHE A 88 -12.05 4.32 11.62
N LEU A 89 -10.81 3.83 11.54
CA LEU A 89 -10.22 3.06 12.63
C LEU A 89 -10.02 3.93 13.86
N GLU A 90 -9.63 5.17 13.68
CA GLU A 90 -9.44 6.08 14.80
C GLU A 90 -10.76 6.34 15.52
N GLU A 91 -11.85 6.48 14.75
CA GLU A 91 -13.16 6.65 15.36
C GLU A 91 -13.55 5.44 16.21
N LEU A 92 -13.26 4.25 15.69
CA LEU A 92 -13.53 3.04 16.46
C LEU A 92 -12.74 3.02 17.76
N LEU A 93 -11.47 3.38 17.68
CA LEU A 93 -10.61 3.34 18.86
C LEU A 93 -10.98 4.37 19.90
N LYS A 94 -11.66 5.43 19.49
CA LYS A 94 -12.15 6.44 20.43
C LYS A 94 -13.48 6.07 21.02
N GLY A 95 -13.93 4.85 20.75
CA GLY A 95 -15.19 4.45 21.28
C GLY A 95 -16.36 4.78 20.40
N GLY A 96 -16.05 5.47 19.34
CA GLY A 96 -17.01 5.65 18.35
C GLY A 96 -18.30 6.14 18.73
N ASP A 97 -18.88 5.88 19.52
CA ASP A 97 -20.02 6.17 19.72
C ASP A 97 -20.27 6.47 20.90
N ARG A 98 -20.14 6.52 21.55
CA ARG A 98 -20.46 6.83 22.67
C ARG A 98 -21.68 6.82 22.86
#